data_543f9ebc38edbc2dd2e8b6bfb537a91e
#
_entry.id   543f9ebc38edbc2dd2e8b6bfb537a91e
#
_cell.length_a   1.000
_cell.length_b   1.000
_cell.length_c   1.000
_cell.angle_alpha   90.00
_cell.angle_beta   90.00
_cell.angle_gamma   90.00
#
_symmetry.space_group_name_H-M   'P 1'
#
loop_
_entity.id
_entity.type
_entity.pdbx_description
1 polymer ?
#
loop_
_entity_poly.entity_id
_entity_poly.type
_entity_poly.pdbx_seq_one_letter_code
_entity_poly.pdbx_strand_id
1 'polypeptide(L)'
;MGRPTFSPAVEEWFTTSFAEATPAQEQGWPAIAAGDHTLVLAPTGSGKTLAAFLWGLDRLTGEPVPDDRNHRTRVLYISPLRALAVDVERNLRSPLAGIALAAERLGVDLTVPTVGMRTGDTSPEDRRALVRTPPDVLITTPESLFLMLTSQARETLAGVRWVIVDEIHAMAATKRGAHLALSLERLDHLVAERGGRAPQRIGLSATQRPLDEVARFLGGRTGDGPRPVTIVDAGRRKDLDVEVVVPVEDMGRLGELLDEPTSGAAAGPPARASIWPSVHPRLLELIREHRSTLIFVNARRLAERLAARLNELAEAEAEEGGPRWTGGEAVGTGGGELVRAHHGSLSREQRLSIEDALKAGTLKGLVATSSLELGIDMGAIDLVVQVESPGSVASGLQRIGRAGHQVGEPSRGKVFPKHRGDLVEAAVVVRRMREGLIEETRYPRNPLDVLAQQIVAMCALDEWKVDDLSALVRRTANFAELGDEAISAVL
;
A
#
# COMPACT_ATOMS: atom_id res chain seq x y z
N MET A 1 6.67 -24.46 15.52
CA MET A 1 8.08 -24.39 15.10
C MET A 1 8.75 -23.29 15.91
N GLY A 2 10.03 -23.47 16.35
CA GLY A 2 10.76 -22.41 17.07
C GLY A 2 11.20 -21.27 16.15
N ARG A 3 11.57 -20.12 16.72
CA ARG A 3 12.18 -18.99 15.98
C ARG A 3 13.40 -19.50 15.21
N PRO A 4 13.57 -19.19 13.91
CA PRO A 4 14.78 -19.58 13.16
C PRO A 4 16.01 -18.88 13.71
N THR A 5 17.15 -19.52 13.59
CA THR A 5 18.43 -18.93 13.97
C THR A 5 18.90 -18.00 12.85
N PHE A 6 19.04 -16.73 13.16
CA PHE A 6 19.66 -15.75 12.29
C PHE A 6 21.20 -15.77 12.46
N SER A 7 21.90 -15.17 11.50
CA SER A 7 23.36 -14.97 11.63
C SER A 7 23.68 -14.09 12.83
N PRO A 8 24.91 -14.21 13.42
CA PRO A 8 25.27 -13.42 14.60
C PRO A 8 25.10 -11.91 14.41
N ALA A 9 25.40 -11.38 13.23
CA ALA A 9 25.27 -9.96 12.93
C ALA A 9 23.80 -9.49 12.88
N VAL A 10 22.91 -10.29 12.30
CA VAL A 10 21.48 -10.00 12.25
C VAL A 10 20.85 -10.11 13.64
N GLU A 11 21.22 -11.12 14.42
CA GLU A 11 20.72 -11.32 15.78
C GLU A 11 21.15 -10.17 16.71
N GLU A 12 22.44 -9.78 16.66
CA GLU A 12 22.98 -8.65 17.43
C GLU A 12 22.29 -7.34 17.06
N TRP A 13 22.13 -7.06 15.76
CA TRP A 13 21.41 -5.88 15.32
C TRP A 13 19.96 -5.88 15.80
N PHE A 14 19.27 -7.01 15.65
CA PHE A 14 17.86 -7.10 16.01
C PHE A 14 17.63 -6.89 17.52
N THR A 15 18.40 -7.58 18.36
CA THR A 15 18.27 -7.49 19.83
C THR A 15 18.71 -6.12 20.39
N THR A 16 19.57 -5.40 19.66
CA THR A 16 19.99 -4.04 20.02
C THR A 16 18.95 -2.99 19.58
N SER A 17 18.26 -3.25 18.47
CA SER A 17 17.32 -2.28 17.87
C SER A 17 15.88 -2.44 18.38
N PHE A 18 15.50 -3.64 18.83
CA PHE A 18 14.12 -3.97 19.24
C PHE A 18 14.12 -4.71 20.57
N ALA A 19 13.18 -4.37 21.44
CA ALA A 19 13.03 -5.03 22.74
C ALA A 19 12.60 -6.51 22.59
N GLU A 20 11.69 -6.77 21.63
CA GLU A 20 11.14 -8.09 21.32
C GLU A 20 10.64 -8.18 19.89
N ALA A 21 10.49 -9.39 19.38
CA ALA A 21 9.87 -9.62 18.09
C ALA A 21 8.35 -9.42 18.18
N THR A 22 7.77 -8.84 17.12
CA THR A 22 6.32 -8.70 17.04
C THR A 22 5.65 -10.05 16.75
N PRO A 23 4.35 -10.22 17.06
CA PRO A 23 3.65 -11.47 16.74
C PRO A 23 3.71 -11.87 15.26
N ALA A 24 3.74 -10.89 14.35
CA ALA A 24 3.90 -11.13 12.92
C ALA A 24 5.29 -11.70 12.56
N GLN A 25 6.32 -11.28 13.27
CA GLN A 25 7.68 -11.77 13.13
C GLN A 25 7.85 -13.14 13.75
N GLU A 26 7.40 -13.33 15.00
CA GLU A 26 7.51 -14.61 15.71
C GLU A 26 6.82 -15.77 14.98
N GLN A 27 5.63 -15.51 14.43
CA GLN A 27 4.86 -16.53 13.71
C GLN A 27 5.26 -16.65 12.24
N GLY A 28 5.70 -15.57 11.60
CA GLY A 28 6.05 -15.55 10.18
C GLY A 28 7.41 -16.15 9.88
N TRP A 29 8.44 -15.84 10.67
CA TRP A 29 9.81 -16.30 10.39
C TRP A 29 9.96 -17.82 10.33
N PRO A 30 9.35 -18.63 11.21
CA PRO A 30 9.45 -20.08 11.11
C PRO A 30 8.92 -20.64 9.78
N ALA A 31 7.78 -20.14 9.29
CA ALA A 31 7.19 -20.57 8.03
C ALA A 31 8.05 -20.11 6.82
N ILE A 32 8.51 -18.86 6.85
CA ILE A 32 9.39 -18.32 5.79
C ILE A 32 10.72 -19.09 5.74
N ALA A 33 11.31 -19.37 6.90
CA ALA A 33 12.57 -20.12 6.99
C ALA A 33 12.43 -21.59 6.55
N ALA A 34 11.26 -22.19 6.74
CA ALA A 34 10.95 -23.53 6.26
C ALA A 34 10.81 -23.58 4.72
N GLY A 35 10.71 -22.44 4.04
CA GLY A 35 10.53 -22.34 2.59
C GLY A 35 9.05 -22.37 2.17
N ASP A 36 8.11 -22.28 3.10
CA ASP A 36 6.69 -22.26 2.80
C ASP A 36 6.28 -20.98 2.08
N HIS A 37 5.40 -21.07 1.09
CA HIS A 37 4.65 -19.87 0.68
C HIS A 37 3.88 -19.39 1.90
N THR A 38 3.99 -18.10 2.22
CA THR A 38 3.49 -17.57 3.50
C THR A 38 2.65 -16.31 3.28
N LEU A 39 1.45 -16.28 3.86
CA LEU A 39 0.61 -15.08 3.90
C LEU A 39 0.59 -14.53 5.32
N VAL A 40 1.17 -13.33 5.52
CA VAL A 40 1.23 -12.67 6.83
C VAL A 40 0.19 -11.56 6.89
N LEU A 41 -0.75 -11.70 7.82
CA LEU A 41 -1.79 -10.72 8.11
C LEU A 41 -1.49 -10.03 9.43
N ALA A 42 -1.37 -8.71 9.37
CA ALA A 42 -1.19 -7.89 10.56
C ALA A 42 -1.48 -6.41 10.25
N PRO A 43 -1.84 -5.59 11.23
CA PRO A 43 -2.07 -4.16 11.05
C PRO A 43 -0.83 -3.42 10.52
N THR A 44 -1.01 -2.19 10.04
CA THR A 44 0.10 -1.29 9.72
C THR A 44 0.90 -0.99 11.00
N GLY A 45 2.22 -0.89 10.88
CA GLY A 45 3.11 -0.67 12.03
C GLY A 45 3.43 -1.91 12.87
N SER A 46 2.91 -3.09 12.52
CA SER A 46 3.14 -4.37 13.23
C SER A 46 4.46 -5.09 12.87
N GLY A 47 5.34 -4.47 12.08
CA GLY A 47 6.60 -5.10 11.67
C GLY A 47 6.50 -6.12 10.54
N LYS A 48 5.37 -6.19 9.79
CA LYS A 48 5.15 -7.11 8.66
C LYS A 48 6.28 -7.06 7.63
N THR A 49 6.67 -5.86 7.22
CA THR A 49 7.68 -5.66 6.18
C THR A 49 9.02 -6.27 6.60
N LEU A 50 9.44 -6.03 7.84
CA LEU A 50 10.66 -6.64 8.38
C LEU A 50 10.51 -8.17 8.53
N ALA A 51 9.33 -8.67 8.90
CA ALA A 51 9.04 -10.12 8.95
C ALA A 51 9.30 -10.79 7.59
N ALA A 52 8.87 -10.15 6.49
CA ALA A 52 9.06 -10.69 5.15
C ALA A 52 10.50 -10.60 4.64
N PHE A 53 11.21 -9.50 4.96
CA PHE A 53 12.55 -9.27 4.42
C PHE A 53 13.67 -9.95 5.21
N LEU A 54 13.58 -9.98 6.54
CA LEU A 54 14.76 -10.25 7.40
C LEU A 54 15.40 -11.61 7.10
N TRP A 55 14.61 -12.66 6.86
CA TRP A 55 15.14 -13.97 6.51
C TRP A 55 15.93 -13.94 5.19
N GLY A 56 15.36 -13.33 4.15
CA GLY A 56 16.04 -13.20 2.86
C GLY A 56 17.32 -12.36 2.97
N LEU A 57 17.27 -11.23 3.69
CA LEU A 57 18.44 -10.38 3.93
C LEU A 57 19.54 -11.16 4.68
N ASP A 58 19.19 -11.88 5.73
CA ASP A 58 20.14 -12.70 6.49
C ASP A 58 20.85 -13.73 5.60
N ARG A 59 20.12 -14.42 4.73
CA ARG A 59 20.73 -15.34 3.76
C ARG A 59 21.67 -14.63 2.77
N LEU A 60 21.25 -13.45 2.26
CA LEU A 60 22.04 -12.68 1.32
C LEU A 60 23.33 -12.16 1.94
N THR A 61 23.35 -11.82 3.23
CA THR A 61 24.55 -11.32 3.91
C THR A 61 25.62 -12.39 4.09
N GLY A 62 25.21 -13.66 4.22
CA GLY A 62 26.11 -14.81 4.39
C GLY A 62 26.53 -15.51 3.08
N GLU A 63 25.94 -15.12 1.94
CA GLU A 63 26.21 -15.75 0.65
C GLU A 63 27.09 -14.87 -0.25
N PRO A 64 28.00 -15.45 -1.04
CA PRO A 64 28.76 -14.69 -2.03
C PRO A 64 27.84 -14.09 -3.10
N VAL A 65 28.29 -12.99 -3.69
CA VAL A 65 27.64 -12.41 -4.86
C VAL A 65 27.76 -13.38 -6.03
N PRO A 66 26.69 -13.73 -6.75
CA PRO A 66 26.77 -14.61 -7.91
C PRO A 66 27.70 -14.05 -9.00
N ASP A 67 28.49 -14.91 -9.62
CA ASP A 67 29.37 -14.54 -10.74
C ASP A 67 28.57 -14.09 -11.96
N ASP A 68 27.46 -14.78 -12.27
CA ASP A 68 26.53 -14.33 -13.30
C ASP A 68 25.61 -13.24 -12.75
N ARG A 69 25.76 -12.05 -13.30
CA ARG A 69 24.91 -10.88 -12.96
C ARG A 69 23.42 -11.13 -13.10
N ASN A 70 23.01 -12.05 -14.01
CA ASN A 70 21.60 -12.35 -14.23
C ASN A 70 20.97 -13.09 -13.03
N HIS A 71 21.80 -13.72 -12.19
CA HIS A 71 21.37 -14.36 -10.94
C HIS A 71 21.53 -13.48 -9.71
N ARG A 72 21.89 -12.21 -9.88
CA ARG A 72 22.16 -11.32 -8.74
C ARG A 72 20.91 -10.91 -7.99
N THR A 73 19.80 -10.62 -8.70
CA THR A 73 18.54 -10.29 -8.05
C THR A 73 17.92 -11.56 -7.44
N ARG A 74 17.97 -11.64 -6.11
CA ARG A 74 17.49 -12.81 -5.35
C ARG A 74 16.21 -12.54 -4.57
N VAL A 75 15.93 -11.28 -4.21
CA VAL A 75 14.69 -10.83 -3.58
C VAL A 75 13.97 -9.87 -4.50
N LEU A 76 12.72 -10.17 -4.82
CA LEU A 76 11.83 -9.30 -5.58
C LEU A 76 10.69 -8.84 -4.67
N TYR A 77 10.60 -7.54 -4.44
CA TYR A 77 9.51 -6.93 -3.69
C TYR A 77 8.57 -6.19 -4.63
N ILE A 78 7.27 -6.51 -4.53
CA ILE A 78 6.22 -5.99 -5.41
C ILE A 78 5.27 -5.14 -4.58
N SER A 79 5.28 -3.83 -4.84
CA SER A 79 4.41 -2.87 -4.17
C SER A 79 3.23 -2.46 -5.06
N PRO A 80 2.01 -2.34 -4.54
CA PRO A 80 0.88 -1.84 -5.31
C PRO A 80 1.00 -0.36 -5.68
N LEU A 81 1.78 0.41 -4.94
CA LEU A 81 1.94 1.86 -5.12
C LEU A 81 3.41 2.26 -5.23
N ARG A 82 3.69 3.25 -6.09
CA ARG A 82 5.03 3.82 -6.27
C ARG A 82 5.54 4.51 -5.00
N ALA A 83 4.66 5.21 -4.29
CA ALA A 83 5.02 5.89 -3.04
C ALA A 83 5.45 4.89 -1.97
N LEU A 84 4.69 3.79 -1.80
CA LEU A 84 5.06 2.71 -0.88
C LEU A 84 6.39 2.03 -1.27
N ALA A 85 6.67 1.88 -2.57
CA ALA A 85 7.97 1.36 -3.05
C ALA A 85 9.15 2.24 -2.60
N VAL A 86 8.99 3.57 -2.67
CA VAL A 86 10.00 4.54 -2.21
C VAL A 86 10.19 4.47 -0.68
N ASP A 87 9.09 4.36 0.06
CA ASP A 87 9.13 4.27 1.52
C ASP A 87 9.86 3.00 1.97
N VAL A 88 9.56 1.86 1.38
CA VAL A 88 10.23 0.59 1.67
C VAL A 88 11.73 0.63 1.31
N GLU A 89 12.10 1.24 0.19
CA GLU A 89 13.51 1.40 -0.19
C GLU A 89 14.28 2.19 0.89
N ARG A 90 13.69 3.28 1.38
CA ARG A 90 14.27 4.08 2.47
C ARG A 90 14.36 3.29 3.78
N ASN A 91 13.29 2.58 4.12
CA ASN A 91 13.18 1.82 5.38
C ASN A 91 14.13 0.61 5.43
N LEU A 92 14.55 0.06 4.29
CA LEU A 92 15.54 -1.01 4.24
C LEU A 92 16.97 -0.54 4.51
N ARG A 93 17.28 0.75 4.32
CA ARG A 93 18.63 1.29 4.54
C ARG A 93 19.08 1.18 5.99
N SER A 94 18.17 1.45 6.94
CA SER A 94 18.49 1.39 8.38
C SER A 94 18.82 -0.02 8.85
N PRO A 95 18.03 -1.07 8.58
CA PRO A 95 18.41 -2.45 8.88
C PRO A 95 19.74 -2.87 8.25
N LEU A 96 19.95 -2.58 6.97
CA LEU A 96 21.19 -2.98 6.29
C LEU A 96 22.43 -2.29 6.88
N ALA A 97 22.35 -1.00 7.18
CA ALA A 97 23.44 -0.28 7.84
C ALA A 97 23.67 -0.79 9.26
N GLY A 98 22.62 -1.07 10.02
CA GLY A 98 22.71 -1.61 11.38
C GLY A 98 23.32 -3.01 11.42
N ILE A 99 22.95 -3.90 10.49
CA ILE A 99 23.53 -5.25 10.36
C ILE A 99 25.01 -5.15 9.99
N ALA A 100 25.39 -4.24 9.07
CA ALA A 100 26.77 -4.03 8.71
C ALA A 100 27.65 -3.58 9.92
N LEU A 101 27.13 -2.62 10.71
CA LEU A 101 27.78 -2.16 11.93
C LEU A 101 27.89 -3.26 13.01
N ALA A 102 26.88 -4.11 13.13
CA ALA A 102 26.92 -5.25 14.03
C ALA A 102 27.99 -6.28 13.59
N ALA A 103 28.08 -6.56 12.30
CA ALA A 103 29.11 -7.45 11.74
C ALA A 103 30.52 -6.91 12.00
N GLU A 104 30.76 -5.61 11.80
CA GLU A 104 32.02 -4.95 12.08
C GLU A 104 32.39 -5.08 13.57
N ARG A 105 31.46 -4.85 14.49
CA ARG A 105 31.70 -5.03 15.95
C ARG A 105 32.02 -6.46 16.33
N LEU A 106 31.40 -7.42 15.67
CA LEU A 106 31.65 -8.86 15.92
C LEU A 106 32.90 -9.40 15.18
N GLY A 107 33.52 -8.61 14.30
CA GLY A 107 34.64 -9.05 13.47
C GLY A 107 34.25 -10.15 12.46
N VAL A 108 33.01 -10.12 11.98
CA VAL A 108 32.46 -11.09 11.02
C VAL A 108 32.42 -10.44 9.62
N ASP A 109 32.97 -11.14 8.62
CA ASP A 109 32.86 -10.72 7.23
C ASP A 109 31.45 -10.87 6.75
N LEU A 110 30.94 -9.82 6.10
CA LEU A 110 29.56 -9.74 5.64
C LEU A 110 29.48 -9.04 4.28
N THR A 111 28.66 -9.59 3.38
CA THR A 111 28.30 -8.94 2.12
C THR A 111 27.03 -8.11 2.33
N VAL A 112 27.12 -6.77 2.22
CA VAL A 112 25.95 -5.90 2.33
C VAL A 112 25.14 -5.98 1.04
N PRO A 113 23.87 -6.47 1.07
CA PRO A 113 23.04 -6.54 -0.11
C PRO A 113 22.71 -5.16 -0.69
N THR A 114 22.78 -5.06 -2.01
CA THR A 114 22.38 -3.84 -2.74
C THR A 114 20.88 -3.81 -2.97
N VAL A 115 20.27 -2.62 -2.83
CA VAL A 115 18.85 -2.39 -3.07
C VAL A 115 18.68 -1.48 -4.28
N GLY A 116 17.80 -1.86 -5.21
CA GLY A 116 17.42 -1.04 -6.34
C GLY A 116 15.92 -0.98 -6.54
N MET A 117 15.44 0.07 -7.19
CA MET A 117 14.02 0.28 -7.42
C MET A 117 13.73 0.51 -8.90
N ARG A 118 12.74 -0.22 -9.44
CA ARG A 118 12.22 -0.01 -10.80
C ARG A 118 10.71 0.14 -10.78
N THR A 119 10.24 1.35 -11.04
CA THR A 119 8.82 1.70 -11.13
C THR A 119 8.54 2.44 -12.44
N GLY A 120 7.29 2.88 -12.64
CA GLY A 120 6.93 3.73 -13.77
C GLY A 120 7.72 5.04 -13.84
N ASP A 121 8.18 5.55 -12.68
CA ASP A 121 8.91 6.83 -12.57
C ASP A 121 10.44 6.68 -12.75
N THR A 122 10.95 5.45 -12.87
CA THR A 122 12.38 5.18 -13.09
C THR A 122 12.78 5.65 -14.50
N SER A 123 13.82 6.47 -14.59
CA SER A 123 14.30 7.02 -15.85
C SER A 123 14.81 5.93 -16.81
N PRO A 124 14.82 6.17 -18.13
CA PRO A 124 15.38 5.21 -19.09
C PRO A 124 16.85 4.90 -18.83
N GLU A 125 17.61 5.85 -18.29
CA GLU A 125 19.01 5.66 -17.93
C GLU A 125 19.17 4.74 -16.73
N ASP A 126 18.41 4.99 -15.66
CA ASP A 126 18.39 4.14 -14.46
C ASP A 126 17.93 2.71 -14.78
N ARG A 127 16.92 2.56 -15.66
CA ARG A 127 16.49 1.22 -16.13
C ARG A 127 17.61 0.47 -16.81
N ARG A 128 18.42 1.15 -17.63
CA ARG A 128 19.60 0.54 -18.26
C ARG A 128 20.69 0.21 -17.26
N ALA A 129 20.90 1.08 -16.26
CA ALA A 129 21.82 0.83 -15.17
C ALA A 129 21.44 -0.42 -14.35
N LEU A 130 20.16 -0.59 -14.01
CA LEU A 130 19.64 -1.76 -13.30
C LEU A 130 19.83 -3.07 -14.10
N VAL A 131 19.80 -3.03 -15.43
CA VAL A 131 20.09 -4.21 -16.26
C VAL A 131 21.58 -4.51 -16.32
N ARG A 132 22.44 -3.48 -16.35
CA ARG A 132 23.90 -3.67 -16.35
C ARG A 132 24.43 -4.16 -14.99
N THR A 133 23.88 -3.62 -13.92
CA THR A 133 24.26 -3.93 -12.55
C THR A 133 23.01 -4.20 -11.73
N PRO A 134 22.46 -5.42 -11.81
CA PRO A 134 21.25 -5.78 -11.07
C PRO A 134 21.50 -5.72 -9.56
N PRO A 135 20.55 -5.22 -8.75
CA PRO A 135 20.65 -5.23 -7.30
C PRO A 135 20.33 -6.62 -6.74
N ASP A 136 20.75 -6.89 -5.50
CA ASP A 136 20.39 -8.12 -4.78
C ASP A 136 18.91 -8.15 -4.40
N VAL A 137 18.37 -6.97 -4.04
CA VAL A 137 16.96 -6.74 -3.71
C VAL A 137 16.38 -5.75 -4.73
N LEU A 138 15.41 -6.18 -5.50
CA LEU A 138 14.70 -5.31 -6.46
C LEU A 138 13.30 -5.00 -5.97
N ILE A 139 13.02 -3.71 -5.80
CA ILE A 139 11.70 -3.18 -5.46
C ILE A 139 11.01 -2.73 -6.74
N THR A 140 9.78 -3.20 -6.98
CA THR A 140 9.07 -2.91 -8.22
C THR A 140 7.55 -2.77 -8.01
N THR A 141 6.81 -2.51 -9.09
CA THR A 141 5.33 -2.54 -9.13
C THR A 141 4.86 -3.65 -10.09
N PRO A 142 3.60 -4.12 -10.00
CA PRO A 142 3.06 -5.14 -10.90
C PRO A 142 3.27 -4.82 -12.39
N GLU A 143 3.04 -3.58 -12.78
CA GLU A 143 3.20 -3.12 -14.16
C GLU A 143 4.67 -3.13 -14.61
N SER A 144 5.57 -2.74 -13.71
CA SER A 144 7.00 -2.76 -14.01
C SER A 144 7.56 -4.17 -14.11
N LEU A 145 7.09 -5.09 -13.27
CA LEU A 145 7.42 -6.51 -13.38
C LEU A 145 6.97 -7.08 -14.74
N PHE A 146 5.72 -6.81 -15.15
CA PHE A 146 5.22 -7.21 -16.45
C PHE A 146 6.11 -6.69 -17.59
N LEU A 147 6.48 -5.40 -17.56
CA LEU A 147 7.37 -4.81 -18.55
C LEU A 147 8.80 -5.39 -18.53
N MET A 148 9.28 -5.81 -17.37
CA MET A 148 10.56 -6.54 -17.30
C MET A 148 10.44 -7.92 -17.95
N LEU A 149 9.40 -8.68 -17.63
CA LEU A 149 9.14 -10.01 -18.20
C LEU A 149 8.87 -9.97 -19.71
N THR A 150 8.55 -8.80 -20.29
CA THR A 150 8.33 -8.58 -21.72
C THR A 150 9.49 -7.85 -22.42
N SER A 151 10.70 -7.92 -21.83
CA SER A 151 11.90 -7.27 -22.40
C SER A 151 13.15 -8.06 -22.02
N GLN A 152 14.30 -7.69 -22.58
CA GLN A 152 15.60 -8.28 -22.24
C GLN A 152 15.93 -8.16 -20.73
N ALA A 153 15.26 -7.26 -20.01
CA ALA A 153 15.43 -7.14 -18.55
C ALA A 153 14.97 -8.39 -17.79
N ARG A 154 14.17 -9.28 -18.41
CA ARG A 154 13.75 -10.54 -17.78
C ARG A 154 14.93 -11.39 -17.31
N GLU A 155 16.03 -11.36 -18.04
CA GLU A 155 17.22 -12.18 -17.71
C GLU A 155 17.77 -11.85 -16.30
N THR A 156 17.64 -10.60 -15.86
CA THR A 156 18.07 -10.18 -14.52
C THR A 156 17.21 -10.74 -13.38
N LEU A 157 16.10 -11.41 -13.70
CA LEU A 157 15.19 -12.04 -12.74
C LEU A 157 15.44 -13.54 -12.58
N ALA A 158 16.40 -14.13 -13.33
CA ALA A 158 16.70 -15.55 -13.31
C ALA A 158 17.12 -16.10 -11.93
N GLY A 159 17.71 -15.24 -11.09
CA GLY A 159 18.18 -15.58 -9.75
C GLY A 159 17.16 -15.38 -8.62
N VAL A 160 15.93 -14.98 -8.91
CA VAL A 160 14.92 -14.66 -7.88
C VAL A 160 14.58 -15.92 -7.06
N ARG A 161 14.73 -15.82 -5.74
CA ARG A 161 14.46 -16.90 -4.77
C ARG A 161 13.26 -16.58 -3.88
N TRP A 162 13.06 -15.29 -3.58
CA TRP A 162 11.97 -14.79 -2.74
C TRP A 162 11.20 -13.69 -3.46
N VAL A 163 9.88 -13.82 -3.49
CA VAL A 163 8.96 -12.81 -3.99
C VAL A 163 8.08 -12.35 -2.84
N ILE A 164 8.18 -11.08 -2.50
CA ILE A 164 7.34 -10.43 -1.49
C ILE A 164 6.28 -9.62 -2.21
N VAL A 165 5.00 -9.93 -1.99
CA VAL A 165 3.86 -9.17 -2.53
C VAL A 165 3.24 -8.39 -1.39
N ASP A 166 3.48 -7.09 -1.38
CA ASP A 166 2.96 -6.22 -0.33
C ASP A 166 1.55 -5.72 -0.63
N GLU A 167 0.80 -5.47 0.45
CA GLU A 167 -0.61 -5.03 0.43
C GLU A 167 -1.44 -5.85 -0.59
N ILE A 168 -1.22 -7.17 -0.60
CA ILE A 168 -1.80 -8.10 -1.57
C ILE A 168 -3.32 -7.96 -1.68
N HIS A 169 -3.99 -7.59 -0.59
CA HIS A 169 -5.43 -7.37 -0.54
C HIS A 169 -5.91 -6.22 -1.45
N ALA A 170 -5.08 -5.20 -1.65
CA ALA A 170 -5.40 -4.09 -2.55
C ALA A 170 -5.43 -4.50 -4.03
N MET A 171 -4.87 -5.65 -4.35
CA MET A 171 -4.76 -6.17 -5.71
C MET A 171 -5.65 -7.39 -5.95
N ALA A 172 -5.74 -8.30 -5.00
CA ALA A 172 -6.37 -9.61 -5.19
C ALA A 172 -7.76 -9.54 -5.84
N ALA A 173 -8.62 -8.62 -5.42
CA ALA A 173 -9.98 -8.47 -5.94
C ALA A 173 -10.09 -7.70 -7.27
N THR A 174 -8.98 -7.43 -7.95
CA THR A 174 -8.94 -6.58 -9.14
C THR A 174 -8.37 -7.30 -10.37
N LYS A 175 -8.66 -6.78 -11.58
CA LYS A 175 -7.99 -7.25 -12.81
C LYS A 175 -6.47 -7.01 -12.77
N ARG A 176 -6.04 -5.99 -12.06
CA ARG A 176 -4.61 -5.71 -11.82
C ARG A 176 -3.95 -6.85 -11.03
N GLY A 177 -4.66 -7.43 -10.07
CA GLY A 177 -4.22 -8.63 -9.36
C GLY A 177 -4.16 -9.85 -10.27
N ALA A 178 -5.17 -10.10 -11.09
CA ALA A 178 -5.15 -11.20 -12.06
C ALA A 178 -3.95 -11.08 -13.03
N HIS A 179 -3.63 -9.86 -13.44
CA HIS A 179 -2.46 -9.56 -14.25
C HIS A 179 -1.14 -9.87 -13.51
N LEU A 180 -1.05 -9.51 -12.23
CA LEU A 180 0.08 -9.86 -11.38
C LEU A 180 0.22 -11.37 -11.20
N ALA A 181 -0.89 -12.08 -10.95
CA ALA A 181 -0.88 -13.54 -10.77
C ALA A 181 -0.25 -14.26 -11.98
N LEU A 182 -0.63 -13.88 -13.21
CA LEU A 182 -0.01 -14.41 -14.42
C LEU A 182 1.47 -14.01 -14.53
N SER A 183 1.84 -12.79 -14.16
CA SER A 183 3.24 -12.35 -14.14
C SER A 183 4.08 -13.17 -13.15
N LEU A 184 3.53 -13.58 -12.01
CA LEU A 184 4.21 -14.45 -11.05
C LEU A 184 4.42 -15.87 -11.60
N GLU A 185 3.46 -16.43 -12.32
CA GLU A 185 3.65 -17.74 -12.95
C GLU A 185 4.65 -17.69 -14.12
N ARG A 186 4.69 -16.57 -14.87
CA ARG A 186 5.72 -16.33 -15.88
C ARG A 186 7.12 -16.19 -15.26
N LEU A 187 7.21 -15.57 -14.09
CA LEU A 187 8.48 -15.48 -13.34
C LEU A 187 8.94 -16.87 -12.88
N ASP A 188 8.04 -17.68 -12.31
CA ASP A 188 8.35 -19.06 -11.91
C ASP A 188 8.86 -19.88 -13.10
N HIS A 189 8.20 -19.73 -14.26
CA HIS A 189 8.60 -20.40 -15.49
C HIS A 189 9.99 -19.96 -15.96
N LEU A 190 10.25 -18.66 -16.01
CA LEU A 190 11.55 -18.08 -16.37
C LEU A 190 12.68 -18.62 -15.46
N VAL A 191 12.48 -18.58 -14.14
CA VAL A 191 13.48 -19.07 -13.17
C VAL A 191 13.73 -20.56 -13.38
N ALA A 192 12.70 -21.37 -13.61
CA ALA A 192 12.83 -22.80 -13.88
C ALA A 192 13.58 -23.08 -15.19
N GLU A 193 13.30 -22.35 -16.27
CA GLU A 193 14.02 -22.45 -17.55
C GLU A 193 15.50 -22.13 -17.44
N ARG A 194 15.87 -21.24 -16.50
CA ARG A 194 17.27 -20.90 -16.20
C ARG A 194 17.93 -21.82 -15.16
N GLY A 195 17.29 -22.96 -14.83
CA GLY A 195 17.79 -23.98 -13.91
C GLY A 195 17.61 -23.66 -12.43
N GLY A 196 16.88 -22.60 -12.10
CA GLY A 196 16.55 -22.24 -10.73
C GLY A 196 15.33 -23.01 -10.19
N ARG A 197 15.10 -22.88 -8.89
CA ARG A 197 13.89 -23.35 -8.22
C ARG A 197 12.84 -22.25 -8.20
N ALA A 198 11.56 -22.60 -8.40
CA ALA A 198 10.46 -21.65 -8.30
C ALA A 198 10.54 -20.81 -7.00
N PRO A 199 10.42 -19.49 -7.08
CA PRO A 199 10.54 -18.60 -5.93
C PRO A 199 9.53 -18.87 -4.83
N GLN A 200 9.96 -18.74 -3.57
CA GLN A 200 9.06 -18.69 -2.44
C GLN A 200 8.26 -17.38 -2.49
N ARG A 201 6.93 -17.46 -2.31
CA ARG A 201 6.04 -16.29 -2.31
C ARG A 201 5.63 -15.92 -0.89
N ILE A 202 5.82 -14.67 -0.52
CA ILE A 202 5.46 -14.10 0.78
C ILE A 202 4.47 -12.96 0.53
N GLY A 203 3.23 -13.11 0.97
CA GLY A 203 2.19 -12.09 0.87
C GLY A 203 2.06 -11.31 2.17
N LEU A 204 2.03 -9.98 2.09
CA LEU A 204 1.73 -9.12 3.23
C LEU A 204 0.35 -8.49 3.04
N SER A 205 -0.48 -8.57 4.05
CA SER A 205 -1.86 -8.09 3.99
C SER A 205 -2.29 -7.41 5.28
N ALA A 206 -3.19 -6.43 5.15
CA ALA A 206 -4.06 -6.05 6.26
C ALA A 206 -5.15 -7.13 6.45
N THR A 207 -5.97 -6.97 7.48
CA THR A 207 -7.07 -7.90 7.77
C THR A 207 -8.05 -8.01 6.59
N GLN A 208 -8.27 -9.23 6.11
CA GLN A 208 -9.15 -9.57 4.97
C GLN A 208 -9.95 -10.85 5.28
N ARG A 209 -11.03 -11.08 4.54
CA ARG A 209 -11.86 -12.30 4.63
C ARG A 209 -12.36 -12.68 3.24
N PRO A 210 -12.47 -13.98 2.89
CA PRO A 210 -11.84 -15.11 3.56
C PRO A 210 -10.33 -15.17 3.30
N LEU A 211 -9.54 -15.62 4.26
CA LEU A 211 -8.07 -15.68 4.15
C LEU A 211 -7.61 -16.68 3.09
N ASP A 212 -8.33 -17.79 2.97
CA ASP A 212 -8.03 -18.84 1.99
C ASP A 212 -8.11 -18.35 0.55
N GLU A 213 -8.98 -17.38 0.24
CA GLU A 213 -9.12 -16.81 -1.09
C GLU A 213 -7.85 -16.01 -1.45
N VAL A 214 -7.33 -15.22 -0.51
CA VAL A 214 -6.08 -14.47 -0.69
C VAL A 214 -4.88 -15.41 -0.74
N ALA A 215 -4.87 -16.46 0.08
CA ALA A 215 -3.83 -17.49 0.05
C ALA A 215 -3.78 -18.23 -1.29
N ARG A 216 -4.95 -18.64 -1.85
CA ARG A 216 -5.03 -19.25 -3.19
C ARG A 216 -4.54 -18.29 -4.29
N PHE A 217 -4.88 -17.01 -4.18
CA PHE A 217 -4.39 -16.00 -5.11
C PHE A 217 -2.86 -15.88 -5.07
N LEU A 218 -2.26 -15.85 -3.87
CA LEU A 218 -0.80 -15.77 -3.70
C LEU A 218 -0.09 -17.03 -4.20
N GLY A 219 -0.56 -18.19 -3.77
CA GLY A 219 0.08 -19.48 -4.05
C GLY A 219 -0.09 -19.91 -5.51
N GLY A 220 -1.23 -19.63 -6.12
CA GLY A 220 -1.59 -20.24 -7.41
C GLY A 220 -1.81 -21.75 -7.29
N ARG A 221 -1.48 -22.50 -8.34
CA ARG A 221 -1.73 -23.95 -8.44
C ARG A 221 -0.54 -24.70 -9.04
N THR A 222 -0.54 -26.00 -8.79
CA THR A 222 0.19 -27.01 -9.57
C THR A 222 -0.82 -27.88 -10.34
N GLY A 223 -0.34 -28.88 -11.08
CA GLY A 223 -1.22 -29.87 -11.70
C GLY A 223 -2.10 -30.62 -10.69
N ASP A 224 -1.59 -30.79 -9.45
CA ASP A 224 -2.25 -31.56 -8.39
C ASP A 224 -3.25 -30.73 -7.55
N GLY A 225 -3.27 -29.42 -7.71
CA GLY A 225 -4.18 -28.56 -6.94
C GLY A 225 -3.57 -27.22 -6.51
N PRO A 226 -4.24 -26.49 -5.60
CA PRO A 226 -3.70 -25.25 -5.05
C PRO A 226 -2.36 -25.49 -4.34
N ARG A 227 -1.37 -24.61 -4.56
CA ARG A 227 -0.13 -24.65 -3.77
C ARG A 227 -0.43 -24.36 -2.31
N PRO A 228 0.17 -25.10 -1.37
CA PRO A 228 0.00 -24.82 0.05
C PRO A 228 0.59 -23.46 0.40
N VAL A 229 -0.14 -22.70 1.21
CA VAL A 229 0.27 -21.40 1.74
C VAL A 229 0.03 -21.39 3.24
N THR A 230 1.07 -21.17 4.02
CA THR A 230 0.96 -21.01 5.46
C THR A 230 0.39 -19.65 5.78
N ILE A 231 -0.76 -19.60 6.46
CA ILE A 231 -1.43 -18.37 6.87
C ILE A 231 -1.00 -18.02 8.27
N VAL A 232 -0.39 -16.84 8.44
CA VAL A 232 0.00 -16.25 9.72
C VAL A 232 -0.95 -15.09 10.00
N ASP A 233 -1.91 -15.29 10.89
CA ASP A 233 -2.86 -14.26 11.33
C ASP A 233 -2.39 -13.67 12.68
N ALA A 234 -1.50 -12.67 12.60
CA ALA A 234 -1.00 -11.92 13.75
C ALA A 234 -1.82 -10.66 14.03
N GLY A 235 -2.99 -10.55 13.41
CA GLY A 235 -3.87 -9.39 13.50
C GLY A 235 -4.58 -9.31 14.85
N ARG A 236 -4.07 -8.52 15.81
CA ARG A 236 -4.89 -8.01 16.89
C ARG A 236 -5.72 -6.83 16.37
N ARG A 237 -7.03 -6.84 16.62
CA ARG A 237 -7.86 -5.67 16.34
C ARG A 237 -7.35 -4.51 17.18
N LYS A 238 -7.09 -3.36 16.51
CA LYS A 238 -6.95 -2.08 17.22
C LYS A 238 -8.32 -1.67 17.74
N ASP A 239 -8.35 -1.14 18.94
CA ASP A 239 -9.55 -0.49 19.46
C ASP A 239 -9.86 0.73 18.57
N LEU A 240 -11.13 0.88 18.21
CA LEU A 240 -11.60 1.93 17.33
C LEU A 240 -12.47 2.91 18.12
N ASP A 241 -12.01 4.14 18.21
CA ASP A 241 -12.80 5.28 18.71
C ASP A 241 -13.28 6.10 17.49
N VAL A 242 -14.44 5.70 16.93
CA VAL A 242 -14.99 6.28 15.70
C VAL A 242 -16.36 6.86 15.96
N GLU A 243 -16.54 8.12 15.60
CA GLU A 243 -17.79 8.88 15.75
C GLU A 243 -18.31 9.31 14.38
N VAL A 244 -19.64 9.22 14.20
CA VAL A 244 -20.34 9.83 13.05
C VAL A 244 -20.81 11.21 13.48
N VAL A 245 -20.29 12.26 12.85
CA VAL A 245 -20.56 13.67 13.20
C VAL A 245 -21.49 14.29 12.18
N VAL A 246 -22.65 14.76 12.63
CA VAL A 246 -23.63 15.48 11.80
C VAL A 246 -23.64 16.94 12.25
N PRO A 247 -22.99 17.87 11.51
CA PRO A 247 -22.81 19.26 11.95
C PRO A 247 -24.04 20.16 11.67
N VAL A 248 -25.19 19.56 11.30
CA VAL A 248 -26.45 20.25 11.02
C VAL A 248 -27.59 19.61 11.81
N GLU A 249 -28.56 20.40 12.25
CA GLU A 249 -29.71 19.90 13.02
C GLU A 249 -30.65 19.03 12.17
N ASP A 250 -30.84 19.38 10.91
CA ASP A 250 -31.73 18.64 10.00
C ASP A 250 -31.11 18.48 8.60
N MET A 251 -30.64 17.26 8.32
CA MET A 251 -30.17 16.88 6.98
C MET A 251 -31.28 16.76 5.94
N GLY A 252 -32.54 16.76 6.37
CA GLY A 252 -33.69 16.72 5.46
C GLY A 252 -33.87 18.00 4.64
N ARG A 253 -33.39 19.11 5.19
CA ARG A 253 -33.50 20.42 4.53
C ARG A 253 -32.34 20.72 3.56
N LEU A 254 -31.37 19.83 3.44
CA LEU A 254 -30.30 19.98 2.47
C LEU A 254 -30.82 19.89 1.03
N GLY A 255 -30.44 20.90 0.22
CA GLY A 255 -30.92 21.04 -1.17
C GLY A 255 -32.20 21.87 -1.33
N GLU A 256 -32.87 22.27 -0.24
CA GLU A 256 -33.96 23.26 -0.31
C GLU A 256 -33.41 24.60 -0.82
N LEU A 257 -34.22 25.31 -1.57
CA LEU A 257 -33.92 26.67 -2.00
C LEU A 257 -33.95 27.58 -0.77
N LEU A 258 -32.86 28.34 -0.60
CA LEU A 258 -32.83 29.36 0.45
C LEU A 258 -33.67 30.55 0.01
N ASP A 259 -34.65 30.93 0.84
CA ASP A 259 -35.47 32.12 0.67
C ASP A 259 -34.65 33.40 0.98
N GLU A 260 -33.57 33.63 0.24
CA GLU A 260 -32.91 34.93 0.27
C GLU A 260 -33.57 35.84 -0.76
N PRO A 261 -34.03 37.05 -0.37
CA PRO A 261 -34.63 38.01 -1.27
C PRO A 261 -33.54 38.59 -2.19
N THR A 262 -33.25 37.93 -3.30
CA THR A 262 -32.41 38.49 -4.35
C THR A 262 -33.27 39.32 -5.31
N SER A 263 -33.55 40.56 -4.92
CA SER A 263 -34.09 41.59 -5.83
C SER A 263 -32.92 42.52 -6.22
N GLY A 264 -32.42 42.38 -7.46
CA GLY A 264 -31.41 43.25 -8.06
C GLY A 264 -30.75 42.63 -9.27
N ALA A 265 -30.15 43.44 -10.15
CA ALA A 265 -29.46 43.02 -11.39
C ALA A 265 -28.23 42.14 -11.19
N ALA A 266 -27.90 41.76 -9.94
CA ALA A 266 -26.84 40.87 -9.53
C ALA A 266 -27.35 39.55 -8.94
N ALA A 267 -28.61 39.19 -9.13
CA ALA A 267 -29.16 37.93 -8.65
C ALA A 267 -28.53 36.74 -9.38
N GLY A 268 -27.64 36.03 -8.68
CA GLY A 268 -27.11 34.72 -9.10
C GLY A 268 -28.21 33.65 -9.08
N PRO A 269 -27.94 32.42 -9.58
CA PRO A 269 -28.88 31.32 -9.48
C PRO A 269 -29.24 31.09 -8.00
N PRO A 270 -30.50 30.67 -7.68
CA PRO A 270 -30.95 30.51 -6.31
C PRO A 270 -30.04 29.58 -5.53
N ALA A 271 -29.52 30.03 -4.37
CA ALA A 271 -28.67 29.27 -3.50
C ALA A 271 -29.47 28.11 -2.87
N ARG A 272 -28.86 26.93 -2.82
CA ARG A 272 -29.45 25.76 -2.16
C ARG A 272 -28.76 25.54 -0.81
N ALA A 273 -29.54 25.09 0.17
CA ALA A 273 -28.98 24.70 1.48
C ALA A 273 -27.90 23.62 1.30
N SER A 274 -26.70 23.92 1.75
CA SER A 274 -25.53 23.06 1.63
C SER A 274 -24.99 22.72 3.02
N ILE A 275 -24.45 21.52 3.21
CA ILE A 275 -23.83 21.10 4.48
C ILE A 275 -22.47 21.77 4.71
N TRP A 276 -21.78 22.21 3.67
CA TRP A 276 -20.40 22.69 3.71
C TRP A 276 -20.17 23.90 4.65
N PRO A 277 -21.09 24.88 4.74
CA PRO A 277 -20.94 25.99 5.71
C PRO A 277 -20.83 25.53 7.18
N SER A 278 -21.40 24.38 7.52
CA SER A 278 -21.32 23.79 8.86
C SER A 278 -20.16 22.82 9.01
N VAL A 279 -19.76 22.13 7.91
CA VAL A 279 -18.64 21.17 7.91
C VAL A 279 -17.29 21.86 7.99
N HIS A 280 -17.06 22.92 7.19
CA HIS A 280 -15.74 23.57 7.09
C HIS A 280 -15.24 24.14 8.43
N PRO A 281 -16.04 24.93 9.20
CA PRO A 281 -15.60 25.43 10.50
C PRO A 281 -15.28 24.28 11.47
N ARG A 282 -16.12 23.24 11.50
CA ARG A 282 -15.88 22.09 12.38
C ARG A 282 -14.62 21.33 12.04
N LEU A 283 -14.30 21.19 10.76
CA LEU A 283 -13.02 20.59 10.33
C LEU A 283 -11.83 21.47 10.74
N LEU A 284 -11.95 22.79 10.62
CA LEU A 284 -10.89 23.72 11.02
C LEU A 284 -10.62 23.67 12.52
N GLU A 285 -11.68 23.60 13.34
CA GLU A 285 -11.56 23.40 14.79
C GLU A 285 -10.80 22.10 15.10
N LEU A 286 -11.18 20.97 14.50
CA LEU A 286 -10.53 19.69 14.70
C LEU A 286 -9.05 19.70 14.30
N ILE A 287 -8.70 20.38 13.21
CA ILE A 287 -7.30 20.54 12.77
C ILE A 287 -6.51 21.34 13.81
N ARG A 288 -7.11 22.37 14.42
CA ARG A 288 -6.44 23.19 15.44
C ARG A 288 -6.28 22.46 16.78
N GLU A 289 -7.27 21.67 17.17
CA GLU A 289 -7.25 20.87 18.40
C GLU A 289 -6.17 19.78 18.40
N HIS A 290 -5.76 19.29 17.23
CA HIS A 290 -4.82 18.19 17.07
C HIS A 290 -3.47 18.66 16.50
N ARG A 291 -2.40 17.91 16.76
CA ARG A 291 -1.08 18.20 16.17
C ARG A 291 -1.04 17.86 14.70
N SER A 292 -1.69 16.75 14.33
CA SER A 292 -1.77 16.27 12.95
C SER A 292 -3.14 15.64 12.67
N THR A 293 -3.79 16.10 11.61
CA THR A 293 -5.11 15.62 11.17
C THR A 293 -5.05 15.19 9.72
N LEU A 294 -5.43 13.94 9.46
CA LEU A 294 -5.56 13.40 8.11
C LEU A 294 -7.04 13.32 7.72
N ILE A 295 -7.42 14.03 6.67
CA ILE A 295 -8.81 14.09 6.17
C ILE A 295 -8.90 13.31 4.87
N PHE A 296 -9.63 12.21 4.86
CA PHE A 296 -9.91 11.46 3.65
C PHE A 296 -11.16 11.95 2.95
N VAL A 297 -11.06 12.07 1.62
CA VAL A 297 -12.17 12.38 0.72
C VAL A 297 -12.19 11.39 -0.46
N ASN A 298 -13.37 11.22 -1.08
CA ASN A 298 -13.53 10.23 -2.16
C ASN A 298 -13.22 10.78 -3.56
N ALA A 299 -12.88 12.07 -3.71
CA ALA A 299 -12.60 12.69 -5.00
C ALA A 299 -11.43 13.68 -4.93
N ARG A 300 -10.53 13.66 -5.94
CA ARG A 300 -9.35 14.55 -6.03
C ARG A 300 -9.74 16.03 -6.03
N ARG A 301 -10.75 16.42 -6.84
CA ARG A 301 -11.24 17.80 -6.88
C ARG A 301 -11.80 18.27 -5.54
N LEU A 302 -12.34 17.35 -4.74
CA LEU A 302 -12.81 17.68 -3.39
C LEU A 302 -11.62 17.89 -2.46
N ALA A 303 -10.53 17.11 -2.58
CA ALA A 303 -9.32 17.29 -1.78
C ALA A 303 -8.73 18.70 -1.97
N GLU A 304 -8.56 19.13 -3.22
CA GLU A 304 -8.00 20.45 -3.54
C GLU A 304 -8.90 21.59 -3.04
N ARG A 305 -10.22 21.51 -3.33
CA ARG A 305 -11.18 22.54 -2.90
C ARG A 305 -11.30 22.63 -1.38
N LEU A 306 -11.30 21.49 -0.70
CA LEU A 306 -11.43 21.46 0.76
C LEU A 306 -10.18 22.04 1.42
N ALA A 307 -8.98 21.69 0.95
CA ALA A 307 -7.74 22.25 1.46
C ALA A 307 -7.68 23.77 1.26
N ALA A 308 -8.00 24.27 0.05
CA ALA A 308 -8.06 25.70 -0.24
C ALA A 308 -9.06 26.41 0.68
N ARG A 309 -10.29 25.86 0.82
CA ARG A 309 -11.32 26.50 1.64
C ARG A 309 -10.99 26.55 3.12
N LEU A 310 -10.33 25.52 3.65
CA LEU A 310 -9.87 25.51 5.06
C LEU A 310 -8.77 26.54 5.31
N ASN A 311 -7.85 26.74 4.35
CA ASN A 311 -6.84 27.80 4.45
C ASN A 311 -7.47 29.19 4.37
N GLU A 312 -8.40 29.45 3.42
CA GLU A 312 -9.15 30.72 3.33
C GLU A 312 -9.86 31.05 4.64
N LEU A 313 -10.53 30.08 5.27
CA LEU A 313 -11.21 30.29 6.55
C LEU A 313 -10.21 30.58 7.68
N ALA A 314 -9.08 29.87 7.70
CA ALA A 314 -8.04 30.09 8.70
C ALA A 314 -7.42 31.50 8.58
N GLU A 315 -7.24 32.01 7.36
CA GLU A 315 -6.77 33.37 7.08
C GLU A 315 -7.79 34.42 7.48
N ALA A 316 -9.08 34.25 7.12
CA ALA A 316 -10.16 35.17 7.49
C ALA A 316 -10.31 35.30 9.01
N GLU A 317 -10.26 34.21 9.75
CA GLU A 317 -10.30 34.26 11.23
C GLU A 317 -9.06 34.92 11.84
N ALA A 318 -7.87 34.73 11.19
CA ALA A 318 -6.65 35.40 11.65
C ALA A 318 -6.67 36.92 11.41
N GLU A 319 -7.34 37.38 10.35
CA GLU A 319 -7.58 38.82 10.10
C GLU A 319 -8.55 39.44 11.13
N GLU A 320 -9.51 38.66 11.63
CA GLU A 320 -10.43 39.04 12.69
C GLU A 320 -9.84 38.94 14.11
N GLY A 321 -8.54 38.66 14.24
CA GLY A 321 -7.83 38.54 15.51
C GLY A 321 -7.74 37.14 16.11
N GLY A 322 -8.11 36.14 15.36
CA GLY A 322 -7.95 34.73 15.70
C GLY A 322 -6.51 34.21 15.59
N PRO A 323 -6.26 32.95 15.94
CA PRO A 323 -4.92 32.37 15.91
C PRO A 323 -4.37 32.25 14.49
N ARG A 324 -3.21 32.90 14.25
CA ARG A 324 -2.49 32.81 12.98
C ARG A 324 -1.55 31.60 12.96
N TRP A 325 -1.61 30.77 11.91
CA TRP A 325 -0.66 29.70 11.71
C TRP A 325 0.65 30.25 11.13
N THR A 326 1.76 30.05 11.83
CA THR A 326 3.11 30.47 11.42
C THR A 326 4.05 29.31 11.11
N GLY A 327 3.55 28.06 11.17
CA GLY A 327 4.32 26.87 10.90
C GLY A 327 4.41 26.58 9.41
N GLY A 328 5.64 26.44 8.91
CA GLY A 328 5.94 26.05 7.54
C GLY A 328 6.18 27.22 6.61
N GLU A 329 7.45 27.60 6.43
CA GLU A 329 7.85 28.41 5.28
C GLU A 329 7.56 27.61 4.01
N ALA A 330 6.54 28.01 3.26
CA ALA A 330 6.33 27.50 1.93
C ALA A 330 7.49 27.97 1.05
N VAL A 331 8.21 27.05 0.45
CA VAL A 331 9.19 27.38 -0.61
C VAL A 331 8.42 28.07 -1.74
N GLY A 332 8.42 29.41 -1.74
CA GLY A 332 7.97 30.24 -2.85
C GLY A 332 6.68 31.02 -2.70
N THR A 333 5.91 30.95 -1.59
CA THR A 333 4.73 31.80 -1.36
C THR A 333 4.65 32.19 0.12
N GLY A 334 4.64 33.46 0.39
CA GLY A 334 4.77 34.07 1.74
C GLY A 334 3.55 33.86 2.64
N GLY A 335 3.37 32.69 3.18
CA GLY A 335 2.40 32.31 4.22
C GLY A 335 2.39 30.81 4.40
N GLY A 336 2.55 30.28 5.62
CA GLY A 336 2.49 28.85 5.91
C GLY A 336 1.08 28.32 5.70
N GLU A 337 0.87 27.39 4.75
CA GLU A 337 -0.40 26.70 4.60
C GLU A 337 -0.67 25.78 5.80
N LEU A 338 -1.83 25.93 6.42
CA LEU A 338 -2.26 25.07 7.52
C LEU A 338 -2.62 23.66 7.03
N VAL A 339 -3.17 23.57 5.81
CA VAL A 339 -3.70 22.37 5.20
C VAL A 339 -3.23 22.23 3.76
N ARG A 340 -2.81 21.04 3.36
CA ARG A 340 -2.48 20.70 1.95
C ARG A 340 -3.31 19.55 1.42
N ALA A 341 -3.46 19.49 0.10
CA ALA A 341 -4.09 18.35 -0.59
C ALA A 341 -3.03 17.34 -1.01
N HIS A 342 -3.35 16.03 -0.90
CA HIS A 342 -2.50 14.93 -1.34
C HIS A 342 -3.29 13.93 -2.20
N HIS A 343 -2.87 13.73 -3.43
CA HIS A 343 -3.49 12.78 -4.37
C HIS A 343 -2.51 12.33 -5.46
N GLY A 344 -2.86 11.26 -6.18
CA GLY A 344 -2.00 10.61 -7.16
C GLY A 344 -1.61 11.45 -8.39
N SER A 345 -2.20 12.65 -8.59
CA SER A 345 -1.84 13.54 -9.71
C SER A 345 -0.73 14.56 -9.35
N LEU A 346 -0.35 14.66 -8.08
CA LEU A 346 0.78 15.49 -7.66
C LEU A 346 2.10 14.90 -8.17
N SER A 347 3.09 15.75 -8.42
CA SER A 347 4.44 15.31 -8.74
C SER A 347 5.06 14.53 -7.55
N ARG A 348 6.08 13.73 -7.84
CA ARG A 348 6.81 12.99 -6.79
C ARG A 348 7.39 13.95 -5.73
N GLU A 349 8.00 15.04 -6.17
CA GLU A 349 8.63 16.02 -5.31
C GLU A 349 7.62 16.70 -4.38
N GLN A 350 6.47 17.10 -4.92
CA GLN A 350 5.38 17.69 -4.13
C GLN A 350 4.87 16.72 -3.05
N ARG A 351 4.66 15.45 -3.41
CA ARG A 351 4.21 14.43 -2.44
C ARG A 351 5.20 14.27 -1.30
N LEU A 352 6.49 14.10 -1.60
CA LEU A 352 7.54 13.97 -0.59
C LEU A 352 7.63 15.20 0.30
N SER A 353 7.57 16.41 -0.27
CA SER A 353 7.57 17.66 0.51
C SER A 353 6.40 17.75 1.49
N ILE A 354 5.21 17.31 1.07
CA ILE A 354 4.01 17.30 1.94
C ILE A 354 4.15 16.24 3.04
N GLU A 355 4.62 15.06 2.72
CA GLU A 355 4.85 13.97 3.67
C GLU A 355 5.90 14.37 4.72
N ASP A 356 7.02 14.96 4.29
CA ASP A 356 8.07 15.45 5.17
C ASP A 356 7.57 16.61 6.08
N ALA A 357 6.76 17.54 5.54
CA ALA A 357 6.16 18.62 6.31
C ALA A 357 5.19 18.12 7.40
N LEU A 358 4.42 17.07 7.09
CA LEU A 358 3.53 16.45 8.08
C LEU A 358 4.33 15.74 9.18
N LYS A 359 5.37 14.97 8.81
CA LYS A 359 6.29 14.32 9.76
C LYS A 359 7.01 15.32 10.67
N ALA A 360 7.44 16.45 10.12
CA ALA A 360 8.09 17.51 10.86
C ALA A 360 7.13 18.33 11.76
N GLY A 361 5.81 18.13 11.65
CA GLY A 361 4.79 18.89 12.37
C GLY A 361 4.64 20.34 11.89
N THR A 362 5.20 20.67 10.73
CA THR A 362 5.06 22.01 10.09
C THR A 362 3.77 22.12 9.26
N LEU A 363 3.05 21.02 9.06
CA LEU A 363 1.74 20.94 8.43
C LEU A 363 0.77 20.28 9.44
N LYS A 364 -0.34 20.95 9.77
CA LYS A 364 -1.32 20.44 10.72
C LYS A 364 -2.40 19.57 10.09
N GLY A 365 -2.77 19.86 8.85
CA GLY A 365 -3.85 19.18 8.15
C GLY A 365 -3.44 18.66 6.79
N LEU A 366 -3.88 17.45 6.44
CA LEU A 366 -3.68 16.88 5.13
C LEU A 366 -5.00 16.33 4.59
N VAL A 367 -5.45 16.82 3.43
CA VAL A 367 -6.64 16.29 2.76
C VAL A 367 -6.22 15.32 1.67
N ALA A 368 -6.56 14.05 1.83
CA ALA A 368 -6.09 12.99 0.96
C ALA A 368 -7.21 12.18 0.31
N THR A 369 -6.91 11.58 -0.83
CA THR A 369 -7.73 10.51 -1.42
C THR A 369 -7.17 9.15 -0.99
N SER A 370 -7.63 8.06 -1.60
CA SER A 370 -7.11 6.70 -1.35
C SER A 370 -5.58 6.52 -1.53
N SER A 371 -4.88 7.55 -2.00
CA SER A 371 -3.41 7.51 -2.16
C SER A 371 -2.65 7.28 -0.85
N LEU A 372 -3.24 7.65 0.29
CA LEU A 372 -2.68 7.46 1.64
C LEU A 372 -3.39 6.38 2.46
N GLU A 373 -4.29 5.62 1.83
CA GLU A 373 -4.98 4.49 2.45
C GLU A 373 -4.04 3.32 2.74
N LEU A 374 -3.06 3.09 1.86
CA LEU A 374 -2.08 2.00 1.97
C LEU A 374 -0.79 2.47 2.67
N GLY A 375 -0.17 1.57 3.37
CA GLY A 375 1.01 1.48 4.23
C GLY A 375 2.16 2.51 4.19
N ILE A 376 1.98 3.71 3.67
CA ILE A 376 3.00 4.78 3.71
C ILE A 376 3.16 5.26 5.14
N ASP A 377 4.41 5.39 5.60
CA ASP A 377 4.72 6.00 6.90
C ASP A 377 4.54 7.52 6.82
N MET A 378 3.51 8.01 7.48
CA MET A 378 3.15 9.45 7.54
C MET A 378 3.56 10.12 8.86
N GLY A 379 4.30 9.40 9.73
CA GLY A 379 4.56 9.86 11.08
C GLY A 379 3.31 9.82 11.97
N ALA A 380 3.31 10.63 13.04
CA ALA A 380 2.24 10.64 14.05
C ALA A 380 0.96 11.32 13.55
N ILE A 381 -0.12 10.57 13.31
CA ILE A 381 -1.47 11.10 13.03
C ILE A 381 -2.33 10.97 14.28
N ASP A 382 -2.78 12.10 14.83
CA ASP A 382 -3.59 12.11 16.05
C ASP A 382 -5.07 11.83 15.75
N LEU A 383 -5.57 12.37 14.63
CA LEU A 383 -6.96 12.22 14.21
C LEU A 383 -7.08 11.92 12.72
N VAL A 384 -7.93 10.96 12.39
CA VAL A 384 -8.40 10.75 11.01
C VAL A 384 -9.84 11.23 10.88
N VAL A 385 -10.09 12.04 9.86
CA VAL A 385 -11.43 12.46 9.48
C VAL A 385 -11.76 11.84 8.13
N GLN A 386 -12.94 11.26 8.01
CA GLN A 386 -13.49 10.76 6.76
C GLN A 386 -14.66 11.64 6.36
N VAL A 387 -14.56 12.33 5.24
CA VAL A 387 -15.66 13.09 4.63
C VAL A 387 -16.34 12.20 3.60
N GLU A 388 -17.65 12.06 3.70
CA GLU A 388 -18.48 11.02 3.09
C GLU A 388 -18.19 9.62 3.67
N SER A 389 -19.09 8.67 3.49
CA SER A 389 -18.86 7.28 3.89
C SER A 389 -17.65 6.71 3.15
N PRO A 390 -16.77 5.94 3.81
CA PRO A 390 -15.77 5.17 3.10
C PRO A 390 -16.48 4.10 2.24
N GLY A 391 -16.02 3.88 1.02
CA GLY A 391 -16.68 2.99 0.07
C GLY A 391 -16.78 1.51 0.49
N SER A 392 -16.08 1.13 1.60
CA SER A 392 -16.13 -0.19 2.21
C SER A 392 -15.68 -0.17 3.66
N VAL A 393 -16.05 -1.20 4.43
CA VAL A 393 -15.57 -1.40 5.81
C VAL A 393 -14.06 -1.56 5.84
N ALA A 394 -13.49 -2.33 4.88
CA ALA A 394 -12.05 -2.51 4.76
C ALA A 394 -11.32 -1.18 4.55
N SER A 395 -11.80 -0.34 3.63
CA SER A 395 -11.25 1.01 3.38
C SER A 395 -11.36 1.89 4.63
N GLY A 396 -12.53 1.88 5.31
CA GLY A 396 -12.73 2.59 6.57
C GLY A 396 -11.71 2.20 7.64
N LEU A 397 -11.48 0.90 7.83
CA LEU A 397 -10.50 0.38 8.79
C LEU A 397 -9.07 0.79 8.42
N GLN A 398 -8.70 0.76 7.14
CA GLN A 398 -7.37 1.16 6.66
C GLN A 398 -7.11 2.66 6.86
N ARG A 399 -8.12 3.51 6.57
CA ARG A 399 -8.05 4.96 6.74
C ARG A 399 -7.99 5.35 8.22
N ILE A 400 -8.96 4.90 9.01
CA ILE A 400 -9.00 5.20 10.46
C ILE A 400 -7.79 4.60 11.19
N GLY A 401 -7.33 3.42 10.75
CA GLY A 401 -6.14 2.76 11.27
C GLY A 401 -4.83 3.55 11.11
N ARG A 402 -4.85 4.68 10.34
CA ARG A 402 -3.73 5.64 10.27
C ARG A 402 -3.57 6.46 11.55
N ALA A 403 -4.63 6.62 12.34
CA ALA A 403 -4.55 7.27 13.65
C ALA A 403 -4.01 6.30 14.71
N GLY A 404 -3.28 6.84 15.68
CA GLY A 404 -2.68 6.09 16.79
C GLY A 404 -1.36 5.42 16.40
N HIS A 405 -0.28 5.80 17.06
CA HIS A 405 1.09 5.43 16.69
C HIS A 405 1.66 4.31 17.53
N GLN A 406 1.20 4.18 18.77
CA GLN A 406 1.74 3.18 19.69
C GLN A 406 0.90 1.92 19.66
N VAL A 407 1.56 0.78 19.84
CA VAL A 407 0.90 -0.49 20.02
C VAL A 407 0.01 -0.37 21.27
N GLY A 408 -1.32 -0.52 21.10
CA GLY A 408 -2.30 -0.40 22.19
C GLY A 408 -3.06 0.94 22.23
N GLU A 409 -2.68 1.94 21.45
CA GLU A 409 -3.49 3.17 21.33
C GLU A 409 -4.71 2.95 20.42
N PRO A 410 -5.91 3.44 20.81
CA PRO A 410 -7.08 3.38 19.94
C PRO A 410 -6.91 4.27 18.72
N SER A 411 -7.37 3.79 17.57
CA SER A 411 -7.44 4.61 16.36
C SER A 411 -8.64 5.54 16.42
N ARG A 412 -8.38 6.86 16.44
CA ARG A 412 -9.41 7.90 16.54
C ARG A 412 -9.87 8.37 15.18
N GLY A 413 -11.17 8.35 14.95
CA GLY A 413 -11.76 8.74 13.68
C GLY A 413 -13.08 9.46 13.80
N LYS A 414 -13.33 10.41 12.87
CA LYS A 414 -14.62 11.07 12.73
C LYS A 414 -15.12 10.97 11.29
N VAL A 415 -16.36 10.55 11.11
CA VAL A 415 -16.99 10.42 9.79
C VAL A 415 -18.04 11.52 9.64
N PHE A 416 -17.90 12.33 8.60
CA PHE A 416 -18.78 13.43 8.26
C PHE A 416 -19.64 13.06 7.04
N PRO A 417 -20.88 12.60 7.22
CA PRO A 417 -21.78 12.30 6.10
C PRO A 417 -22.20 13.58 5.42
N LYS A 418 -22.37 13.52 4.10
CA LYS A 418 -22.67 14.67 3.24
C LYS A 418 -24.18 14.88 3.02
N HIS A 419 -24.96 13.81 3.08
CA HIS A 419 -26.42 13.80 2.92
C HIS A 419 -27.06 12.63 3.67
N ARG A 420 -28.39 12.57 3.74
CA ARG A 420 -29.13 11.55 4.51
C ARG A 420 -28.79 10.10 4.13
N GLY A 421 -28.67 9.80 2.84
CA GLY A 421 -28.28 8.46 2.38
C GLY A 421 -26.88 8.07 2.85
N ASP A 422 -25.94 9.01 2.77
CA ASP A 422 -24.57 8.84 3.23
C ASP A 422 -24.48 8.67 4.76
N LEU A 423 -25.38 9.32 5.53
CA LEU A 423 -25.49 9.13 6.98
C LEU A 423 -25.85 7.68 7.34
N VAL A 424 -26.82 7.09 6.63
CA VAL A 424 -27.21 5.69 6.86
C VAL A 424 -26.05 4.75 6.52
N GLU A 425 -25.40 4.99 5.38
CA GLU A 425 -24.24 4.22 4.96
C GLU A 425 -23.09 4.34 5.97
N ALA A 426 -22.72 5.55 6.38
CA ALA A 426 -21.68 5.81 7.38
C ALA A 426 -21.97 5.11 8.71
N ALA A 427 -23.21 5.17 9.20
CA ALA A 427 -23.62 4.51 10.43
C ALA A 427 -23.45 2.98 10.35
N VAL A 428 -23.87 2.37 9.23
CA VAL A 428 -23.73 0.93 8.99
C VAL A 428 -22.25 0.54 8.87
N VAL A 429 -21.47 1.29 8.09
CA VAL A 429 -20.04 1.02 7.91
C VAL A 429 -19.31 1.11 9.24
N VAL A 430 -19.51 2.18 10.03
CA VAL A 430 -18.87 2.34 11.35
C VAL A 430 -19.25 1.23 12.31
N ARG A 431 -20.53 0.81 12.34
CA ARG A 431 -20.95 -0.34 13.14
C ARG A 431 -20.20 -1.60 12.73
N ARG A 432 -20.18 -1.91 11.43
CA ARG A 432 -19.47 -3.10 10.91
C ARG A 432 -17.95 -3.04 11.15
N MET A 433 -17.33 -1.85 11.09
CA MET A 433 -15.93 -1.66 11.46
C MET A 433 -15.68 -2.07 12.92
N ARG A 434 -16.54 -1.63 13.86
CA ARG A 434 -16.47 -1.99 15.27
C ARG A 434 -16.67 -3.50 15.52
N GLU A 435 -17.56 -4.13 14.73
CA GLU A 435 -17.81 -5.57 14.77
C GLU A 435 -16.75 -6.38 14.01
N GLY A 436 -15.96 -5.72 13.13
CA GLY A 436 -14.95 -6.34 12.27
C GLY A 436 -15.55 -7.19 11.15
N LEU A 437 -16.73 -6.81 10.71
CA LEU A 437 -17.44 -7.45 9.62
C LEU A 437 -17.02 -6.83 8.28
N ILE A 438 -15.85 -7.25 7.79
CA ILE A 438 -15.25 -6.81 6.53
C ILE A 438 -15.91 -7.51 5.36
N GLU A 439 -15.98 -6.88 4.22
CA GLU A 439 -16.47 -7.44 2.97
C GLU A 439 -15.61 -8.63 2.53
N GLU A 440 -16.25 -9.61 1.89
CA GLU A 440 -15.53 -10.75 1.32
C GLU A 440 -14.67 -10.32 0.14
N THR A 441 -13.40 -10.68 0.19
CA THR A 441 -12.47 -10.55 -0.94
C THR A 441 -12.67 -11.72 -1.88
N ARG A 442 -12.94 -11.43 -3.17
CA ARG A 442 -13.01 -12.43 -4.24
C ARG A 442 -12.15 -11.96 -5.40
N TYR A 443 -11.22 -12.81 -5.85
CA TYR A 443 -10.45 -12.49 -7.05
C TYR A 443 -11.28 -12.70 -8.32
N PRO A 444 -11.09 -11.86 -9.38
CA PRO A 444 -11.77 -12.04 -10.66
C PRO A 444 -11.46 -13.40 -11.27
N ARG A 445 -12.48 -14.08 -11.78
CA ARG A 445 -12.32 -15.35 -12.48
C ARG A 445 -12.35 -15.11 -13.98
N ASN A 446 -11.39 -15.70 -14.68
CA ASN A 446 -11.26 -15.70 -16.12
C ASN A 446 -11.37 -14.31 -16.79
N PRO A 447 -10.62 -13.25 -16.34
CA PRO A 447 -10.65 -11.96 -17.02
C PRO A 447 -9.91 -12.07 -18.37
N LEU A 448 -10.66 -12.34 -19.46
CA LEU A 448 -10.11 -12.66 -20.78
C LEU A 448 -9.31 -11.53 -21.42
N ASP A 449 -9.63 -10.26 -21.10
CA ASP A 449 -8.85 -9.09 -21.51
C ASP A 449 -7.43 -9.10 -20.92
N VAL A 450 -7.29 -9.50 -19.65
CA VAL A 450 -5.99 -9.69 -19.01
C VAL A 450 -5.25 -10.86 -19.65
N LEU A 451 -5.95 -11.95 -19.92
CA LEU A 451 -5.38 -13.13 -20.57
C LEU A 451 -4.82 -12.78 -21.95
N ALA A 452 -5.61 -12.11 -22.80
CA ALA A 452 -5.18 -11.70 -24.13
C ALA A 452 -3.91 -10.84 -24.11
N GLN A 453 -3.86 -9.86 -23.20
CA GLN A 453 -2.67 -9.00 -23.03
C GLN A 453 -1.43 -9.81 -22.63
N GLN A 454 -1.58 -10.77 -21.73
CA GLN A 454 -0.45 -11.59 -21.27
C GLN A 454 0.02 -12.56 -22.35
N ILE A 455 -0.91 -13.16 -23.13
CA ILE A 455 -0.57 -14.04 -24.27
C ILE A 455 0.24 -13.27 -25.30
N VAL A 456 -0.25 -12.10 -25.75
CA VAL A 456 0.48 -11.25 -26.71
C VAL A 456 1.89 -10.94 -26.18
N ALA A 457 2.02 -10.59 -24.88
CA ALA A 457 3.31 -10.30 -24.27
C ALA A 457 4.26 -11.51 -24.21
N MET A 458 3.74 -12.72 -24.02
CA MET A 458 4.52 -13.96 -24.01
C MET A 458 4.98 -14.34 -25.41
N CYS A 459 4.07 -14.34 -26.38
CA CYS A 459 4.35 -14.72 -27.77
C CYS A 459 5.18 -13.68 -28.53
N ALA A 460 5.25 -12.42 -28.04
CA ALA A 460 6.14 -11.41 -28.62
C ALA A 460 7.64 -11.65 -28.38
N LEU A 461 7.98 -12.49 -27.40
CA LEU A 461 9.39 -12.77 -27.04
C LEU A 461 9.81 -14.21 -27.34
N ASP A 462 8.90 -15.16 -27.17
CA ASP A 462 9.19 -16.59 -27.24
C ASP A 462 8.12 -17.31 -28.04
N GLU A 463 8.48 -18.46 -28.62
CA GLU A 463 7.53 -19.39 -29.22
C GLU A 463 6.90 -20.25 -28.12
N TRP A 464 5.57 -20.34 -28.13
CA TRP A 464 4.80 -21.13 -27.15
C TRP A 464 3.96 -22.18 -27.83
N LYS A 465 4.04 -23.40 -27.35
CA LYS A 465 3.01 -24.42 -27.64
C LYS A 465 1.74 -24.04 -26.89
N VAL A 466 0.59 -24.22 -27.52
CA VAL A 466 -0.72 -23.90 -26.93
C VAL A 466 -0.94 -24.65 -25.63
N ASP A 467 -0.54 -25.92 -25.55
CA ASP A 467 -0.68 -26.74 -24.34
C ASP A 467 0.16 -26.20 -23.18
N ASP A 468 1.43 -25.82 -23.43
CA ASP A 468 2.34 -25.29 -22.41
C ASP A 468 1.86 -23.93 -21.91
N LEU A 469 1.39 -23.05 -22.82
CA LEU A 469 0.81 -21.76 -22.49
C LEU A 469 -0.47 -21.94 -21.64
N SER A 470 -1.35 -22.85 -22.05
CA SER A 470 -2.59 -23.16 -21.34
C SER A 470 -2.30 -23.71 -19.93
N ALA A 471 -1.31 -24.60 -19.82
CA ALA A 471 -0.87 -25.14 -18.55
C ALA A 471 -0.34 -24.05 -17.62
N LEU A 472 0.48 -23.12 -18.13
CA LEU A 472 0.99 -21.98 -17.35
C LEU A 472 -0.14 -21.07 -16.87
N VAL A 473 -1.08 -20.71 -17.75
CA VAL A 473 -2.22 -19.85 -17.43
C VAL A 473 -3.06 -20.43 -16.29
N ARG A 474 -3.35 -21.73 -16.35
CA ARG A 474 -4.15 -22.46 -15.34
C ARG A 474 -3.43 -22.64 -14.00
N ARG A 475 -2.15 -22.34 -13.91
CA ARG A 475 -1.43 -22.32 -12.63
C ARG A 475 -1.84 -21.14 -11.75
N THR A 476 -2.48 -20.12 -12.29
CA THR A 476 -3.04 -19.02 -11.48
C THR A 476 -4.40 -19.38 -10.90
N ALA A 477 -4.72 -18.89 -9.72
CA ALA A 477 -6.05 -19.07 -9.13
C ALA A 477 -7.15 -18.40 -9.99
N ASN A 478 -6.83 -17.29 -10.65
CA ASN A 478 -7.77 -16.54 -11.50
C ASN A 478 -8.24 -17.33 -12.74
N PHE A 479 -7.41 -18.20 -13.29
CA PHE A 479 -7.68 -18.94 -14.53
C PHE A 479 -7.69 -20.47 -14.33
N ALA A 480 -7.77 -20.92 -13.08
CA ALA A 480 -7.75 -22.34 -12.74
C ALA A 480 -8.84 -23.17 -13.43
N GLU A 481 -10.00 -22.56 -13.67
CA GLU A 481 -11.20 -23.18 -14.25
C GLU A 481 -11.42 -22.74 -15.71
N LEU A 482 -10.40 -22.16 -16.37
CA LEU A 482 -10.54 -21.69 -17.74
C LEU A 482 -10.62 -22.87 -18.71
N GLY A 483 -11.74 -22.98 -19.44
CA GLY A 483 -11.97 -24.04 -20.43
C GLY A 483 -11.11 -23.85 -21.70
N ASP A 484 -10.86 -24.97 -22.42
CA ASP A 484 -10.07 -24.95 -23.65
C ASP A 484 -10.71 -24.12 -24.76
N GLU A 485 -12.05 -24.12 -24.85
CA GLU A 485 -12.79 -23.29 -25.81
C GLU A 485 -12.54 -21.79 -25.58
N ALA A 486 -12.50 -21.37 -24.32
CA ALA A 486 -12.26 -19.96 -23.97
C ALA A 486 -10.80 -19.55 -24.28
N ILE A 487 -9.83 -20.45 -24.06
CA ILE A 487 -8.43 -20.21 -24.45
C ILE A 487 -8.34 -20.11 -25.97
N SER A 488 -8.93 -21.06 -26.71
CA SER A 488 -8.92 -21.05 -28.18
C SER A 488 -9.59 -19.84 -28.79
N ALA A 489 -10.60 -19.27 -28.11
CA ALA A 489 -11.26 -18.05 -28.56
C ALA A 489 -10.43 -16.76 -28.32
N VAL A 490 -9.46 -16.81 -27.42
CA VAL A 490 -8.55 -15.68 -27.12
C VAL A 490 -7.29 -15.75 -28.00
N LEU A 491 -6.85 -16.95 -28.41
CA LEU A 491 -5.72 -17.18 -29.31
C LEU A 491 -6.08 -16.79 -30.75
#